data_291d2aceb6aa4287c608dd7a8678070f
#
_entry.id   291d2aceb6aa4287c608dd7a8678070f
#
_cell.length_a   1.000
_cell.length_b   1.000
_cell.length_c   1.000
_cell.angle_alpha   90.00
_cell.angle_beta   90.00
_cell.angle_gamma   90.00
#
_symmetry.space_group_name_H-M   'P 1'
#
loop_
_entity.id
_entity.type
_entity.pdbx_description
1 polymer ?
#
loop_
_entity_poly.entity_id
_entity_poly.type
_entity_poly.pdbx_seq_one_letter_code
_entity_poly.pdbx_strand_id
1 'polypeptide(L)'
;VNDLLQLLRPQQWYKNLVIVVAIFFSHSLWNRQDIWLTALGFVALCMISSSGYIVNDIVDKDCDRFHPEKRSRPIASGRVRIWQAAPLAVVLLLASLALAGYLSTPFLYSVLALFTISLLYSLYLKHYVFVDMIAIATNFVVRALSGVFLIAAEVSPWLILCVFFLALLLVAIKRKSDMLLLKRRSASYKDVLRHYTVERLDRFITIDAAIVIISYCLYSFLRRDVIWMITVPIVVCGVFRYLYVTEADPRVGRQPERIFADGGMLAIIVAWCVAVGTILYLV
;
A
#
# COMPACT_ATOMS: atom_id res chain seq x y z
N VAL A 1 -7.32 9.25 -24.93
CA VAL A 1 -6.21 8.50 -24.41
C VAL A 1 -6.72 7.21 -23.81
N ASN A 2 -6.36 6.20 -24.43
CA ASN A 2 -6.37 4.77 -24.21
C ASN A 2 -7.07 4.30 -22.93
N ASP A 3 -8.31 3.89 -23.09
CA ASP A 3 -9.07 3.19 -22.06
C ASP A 3 -8.31 1.96 -21.52
N LEU A 4 -7.44 1.35 -22.34
CA LEU A 4 -6.53 0.28 -21.91
C LEU A 4 -5.48 0.77 -20.92
N LEU A 5 -4.93 1.99 -21.06
CA LEU A 5 -4.02 2.57 -20.07
C LEU A 5 -4.72 2.85 -18.74
N GLN A 6 -6.01 3.21 -18.76
CA GLN A 6 -6.79 3.39 -17.54
C GLN A 6 -6.97 2.07 -16.77
N LEU A 7 -6.98 0.91 -17.45
CA LEU A 7 -7.02 -0.41 -16.79
C LEU A 7 -5.78 -0.70 -15.97
N LEU A 8 -4.61 -0.25 -16.42
CA LEU A 8 -3.33 -0.46 -15.72
C LEU A 8 -3.25 0.32 -14.41
N ARG A 9 -4.04 1.38 -14.27
CA ARG A 9 -4.09 2.29 -13.11
C ARG A 9 -2.71 2.82 -12.70
N PRO A 10 -1.97 3.52 -13.59
CA PRO A 10 -0.62 4.03 -13.27
C PRO A 10 -0.60 4.90 -12.01
N GLN A 11 -1.70 5.63 -11.73
CA GLN A 11 -1.87 6.41 -10.51
C GLN A 11 -1.84 5.58 -9.21
N GLN A 12 -1.87 4.25 -9.29
CA GLN A 12 -1.76 3.37 -8.12
C GLN A 12 -0.36 2.74 -7.98
N TRP A 13 0.52 2.95 -8.96
CA TRP A 13 1.86 2.34 -8.97
C TRP A 13 2.76 2.87 -7.85
N TYR A 14 2.49 4.09 -7.34
CA TYR A 14 3.22 4.63 -6.19
C TYR A 14 3.21 3.69 -4.97
N LYS A 15 2.18 2.86 -4.83
CA LYS A 15 2.10 1.86 -3.75
C LYS A 15 3.21 0.82 -3.82
N ASN A 16 3.75 0.58 -5.00
CA ASN A 16 4.86 -0.35 -5.19
C ASN A 16 6.21 0.27 -4.81
N LEU A 17 6.29 1.60 -4.60
CA LEU A 17 7.50 2.26 -4.11
C LEU A 17 7.94 1.76 -2.73
N VAL A 18 7.06 1.05 -2.01
CA VAL A 18 7.43 0.37 -0.75
C VAL A 18 8.59 -0.62 -0.94
N ILE A 19 8.83 -1.14 -2.17
CA ILE A 19 10.02 -1.96 -2.49
C ILE A 19 11.34 -1.23 -2.20
N VAL A 20 11.36 0.11 -2.31
CA VAL A 20 12.54 0.95 -2.06
C VAL A 20 12.95 0.97 -0.58
N VAL A 21 12.04 0.61 0.32
CA VAL A 21 12.34 0.50 1.76
C VAL A 21 13.52 -0.45 2.00
N ALA A 22 13.59 -1.55 1.24
CA ALA A 22 14.69 -2.50 1.37
C ALA A 22 16.05 -1.85 1.08
N ILE A 23 16.20 -1.19 -0.06
CA ILE A 23 17.47 -0.59 -0.48
C ILE A 23 17.87 0.57 0.45
N PHE A 24 16.89 1.31 1.00
CA PHE A 24 17.14 2.41 1.92
C PHE A 24 17.72 1.92 3.25
N PHE A 25 17.11 0.87 3.84
CA PHE A 25 17.49 0.35 5.17
C PHE A 25 18.62 -0.68 5.16
N SER A 26 19.05 -1.16 3.97
CA SER A 26 20.19 -2.09 3.82
C SER A 26 21.50 -1.42 3.48
N HIS A 27 21.61 -0.08 3.56
CA HIS A 27 22.79 0.70 3.17
C HIS A 27 23.18 0.54 1.68
N SER A 28 22.25 0.14 0.82
CA SER A 28 22.49 -0.19 -0.59
C SER A 28 22.16 0.95 -1.57
N LEU A 29 21.90 2.18 -1.11
CA LEU A 29 21.53 3.31 -1.98
C LEU A 29 22.62 3.69 -3.01
N TRP A 30 23.87 3.32 -2.75
CA TRP A 30 24.99 3.59 -3.66
C TRP A 30 25.41 2.36 -4.48
N ASN A 31 24.80 1.20 -4.22
CA ASN A 31 25.06 -0.01 -4.98
C ASN A 31 24.24 0.01 -6.29
N ARG A 32 24.94 0.20 -7.41
CA ARG A 32 24.31 0.27 -8.74
C ARG A 32 23.51 -1.01 -9.08
N GLN A 33 24.00 -2.18 -8.65
CA GLN A 33 23.34 -3.45 -8.91
C GLN A 33 21.99 -3.51 -8.17
N ASP A 34 21.96 -3.15 -6.88
CA ASP A 34 20.73 -3.18 -6.08
C ASP A 34 19.72 -2.13 -6.56
N ILE A 35 20.20 -0.97 -7.04
CA ILE A 35 19.34 0.04 -7.67
C ILE A 35 18.66 -0.54 -8.92
N TRP A 36 19.42 -1.18 -9.81
CA TRP A 36 18.90 -1.80 -11.02
C TRP A 36 17.91 -2.94 -10.70
N LEU A 37 18.26 -3.82 -9.76
CA LEU A 37 17.37 -4.89 -9.32
C LEU A 37 16.06 -4.31 -8.78
N THR A 38 16.14 -3.29 -7.90
CA THR A 38 14.96 -2.64 -7.33
C THR A 38 14.10 -1.96 -8.40
N ALA A 39 14.70 -1.32 -9.40
CA ALA A 39 13.99 -0.71 -10.51
C ALA A 39 13.24 -1.76 -11.35
N LEU A 40 13.89 -2.86 -11.71
CA LEU A 40 13.26 -3.97 -12.43
C LEU A 40 12.18 -4.66 -11.58
N GLY A 41 12.45 -4.84 -10.28
CA GLY A 41 11.46 -5.35 -9.32
C GLY A 41 10.23 -4.45 -9.22
N PHE A 42 10.41 -3.13 -9.20
CA PHE A 42 9.31 -2.17 -9.22
C PHE A 42 8.46 -2.33 -10.48
N VAL A 43 9.08 -2.52 -11.67
CA VAL A 43 8.34 -2.78 -12.92
C VAL A 43 7.54 -4.08 -12.82
N ALA A 44 8.14 -5.16 -12.31
CA ALA A 44 7.44 -6.43 -12.09
C ALA A 44 6.23 -6.26 -11.15
N LEU A 45 6.40 -5.51 -10.04
CA LEU A 45 5.30 -5.21 -9.12
C LEU A 45 4.21 -4.35 -9.75
N CYS A 46 4.54 -3.43 -10.66
CA CYS A 46 3.56 -2.64 -11.40
C CYS A 46 2.75 -3.52 -12.36
N MET A 47 3.40 -4.45 -13.08
CA MET A 47 2.74 -5.39 -13.97
C MET A 47 1.79 -6.33 -13.21
N ILE A 48 2.24 -6.95 -12.11
CA ILE A 48 1.38 -7.85 -11.33
C ILE A 48 0.21 -7.12 -10.67
N SER A 49 0.45 -5.90 -10.16
CA SER A 49 -0.62 -5.07 -9.58
C SER A 49 -1.65 -4.67 -10.62
N SER A 50 -1.21 -4.30 -11.83
CA SER A 50 -2.11 -3.95 -12.94
C SER A 50 -2.93 -5.14 -13.39
N SER A 51 -2.33 -6.34 -13.50
CA SER A 51 -3.06 -7.58 -13.75
C SER A 51 -4.15 -7.82 -12.69
N GLY A 52 -3.79 -7.71 -11.41
CA GLY A 52 -4.74 -7.84 -10.29
C GLY A 52 -5.88 -6.82 -10.33
N TYR A 53 -5.61 -5.57 -10.73
CA TYR A 53 -6.65 -4.55 -10.89
C TYR A 53 -7.60 -4.87 -12.03
N ILE A 54 -7.11 -5.37 -13.16
CA ILE A 54 -7.96 -5.78 -14.28
C ILE A 54 -8.85 -6.95 -13.85
N VAL A 55 -8.30 -7.97 -13.19
CA VAL A 55 -9.09 -9.09 -12.66
C VAL A 55 -10.17 -8.60 -11.69
N ASN A 56 -9.82 -7.70 -10.77
CA ASN A 56 -10.78 -7.12 -9.84
C ASN A 56 -11.89 -6.33 -10.57
N ASP A 57 -11.56 -5.57 -11.61
CA ASP A 57 -12.55 -4.81 -12.38
C ASP A 57 -13.47 -5.72 -13.21
N ILE A 58 -12.98 -6.89 -13.64
CA ILE A 58 -13.80 -7.91 -14.30
C ILE A 58 -14.79 -8.52 -13.30
N VAL A 59 -14.30 -8.90 -12.11
CA VAL A 59 -15.11 -9.52 -11.04
C VAL A 59 -16.18 -8.55 -10.54
N ASP A 60 -15.81 -7.28 -10.34
CA ASP A 60 -16.69 -6.25 -9.77
C ASP A 60 -17.54 -5.53 -10.82
N LYS A 61 -17.50 -5.92 -12.11
CA LYS A 61 -18.12 -5.20 -13.23
C LYS A 61 -19.56 -4.78 -12.95
N ASP A 62 -20.40 -5.70 -12.49
CA ASP A 62 -21.82 -5.43 -12.32
C ASP A 62 -22.08 -4.56 -11.08
N CYS A 63 -21.37 -4.76 -10.00
CA CYS A 63 -21.44 -3.90 -8.81
C CYS A 63 -20.91 -2.47 -9.10
N ASP A 64 -19.85 -2.36 -9.87
CA ASP A 64 -19.23 -1.09 -10.21
C ASP A 64 -20.13 -0.22 -11.10
N ARG A 65 -21.02 -0.80 -11.91
CA ARG A 65 -22.01 -0.06 -12.73
C ARG A 65 -22.95 0.78 -11.89
N PHE A 66 -23.31 0.32 -10.70
CA PHE A 66 -24.21 1.03 -9.80
C PHE A 66 -23.47 1.99 -8.86
N HIS A 67 -22.12 1.98 -8.86
CA HIS A 67 -21.34 2.83 -7.99
C HIS A 67 -21.15 4.22 -8.60
N PRO A 68 -21.40 5.33 -7.87
CA PRO A 68 -21.38 6.70 -8.43
C PRO A 68 -20.06 7.07 -9.11
N GLU A 69 -18.93 6.61 -8.59
CA GLU A 69 -17.59 6.94 -9.13
C GLU A 69 -17.03 5.82 -10.01
N LYS A 70 -17.23 4.55 -9.61
CA LYS A 70 -16.62 3.42 -10.30
C LYS A 70 -17.35 3.05 -11.60
N ARG A 71 -18.59 3.51 -11.80
CA ARG A 71 -19.32 3.35 -13.07
C ARG A 71 -18.58 3.92 -14.29
N SER A 72 -17.65 4.85 -14.05
CA SER A 72 -16.79 5.44 -15.08
C SER A 72 -15.59 4.58 -15.47
N ARG A 73 -15.32 3.46 -14.73
CA ARG A 73 -14.24 2.52 -15.08
C ARG A 73 -14.46 1.92 -16.46
N PRO A 74 -13.37 1.65 -17.24
CA PRO A 74 -13.48 1.19 -18.61
C PRO A 74 -14.34 -0.07 -18.80
N ILE A 75 -14.23 -1.06 -17.89
CA ILE A 75 -14.99 -2.32 -17.98
C ILE A 75 -16.44 -2.12 -17.51
N ALA A 76 -16.66 -1.40 -16.41
CA ALA A 76 -18.01 -1.14 -15.88
C ALA A 76 -18.84 -0.27 -16.84
N SER A 77 -18.23 0.72 -17.48
CA SER A 77 -18.87 1.59 -18.47
C SER A 77 -19.09 0.93 -19.85
N GLY A 78 -18.50 -0.25 -20.08
CA GLY A 78 -18.56 -0.95 -21.37
C GLY A 78 -17.61 -0.43 -22.43
N ARG A 79 -16.76 0.57 -22.15
CA ARG A 79 -15.75 1.10 -23.08
C ARG A 79 -14.68 0.08 -23.44
N VAL A 80 -14.35 -0.82 -22.51
CA VAL A 80 -13.47 -1.98 -22.75
C VAL A 80 -14.26 -3.25 -22.44
N ARG A 81 -14.26 -4.18 -23.39
CA ARG A 81 -14.91 -5.48 -23.23
C ARG A 81 -14.02 -6.46 -22.49
N ILE A 82 -14.61 -7.43 -21.78
CA ILE A 82 -13.85 -8.44 -21.01
C ILE A 82 -12.87 -9.21 -21.87
N TRP A 83 -13.25 -9.56 -23.11
CA TRP A 83 -12.38 -10.30 -24.04
C TRP A 83 -11.13 -9.51 -24.47
N GLN A 84 -11.13 -8.18 -24.33
CA GLN A 84 -9.96 -7.31 -24.54
C GLN A 84 -9.12 -7.16 -23.27
N ALA A 85 -9.78 -7.06 -22.11
CA ALA A 85 -9.13 -6.88 -20.83
C ALA A 85 -8.46 -8.16 -20.29
N ALA A 86 -9.09 -9.32 -20.46
CA ALA A 86 -8.59 -10.59 -19.91
C ALA A 86 -7.24 -11.02 -20.53
N PRO A 87 -7.02 -10.98 -21.86
CA PRO A 87 -5.69 -11.26 -22.41
C PRO A 87 -4.61 -10.32 -21.92
N LEU A 88 -4.92 -9.02 -21.77
CA LEU A 88 -3.99 -8.04 -21.21
C LEU A 88 -3.59 -8.40 -19.76
N ALA A 89 -4.55 -8.80 -18.92
CA ALA A 89 -4.26 -9.24 -17.56
C ALA A 89 -3.35 -10.48 -17.57
N VAL A 90 -3.58 -11.45 -18.46
CA VAL A 90 -2.75 -12.66 -18.57
C VAL A 90 -1.34 -12.31 -19.06
N VAL A 91 -1.20 -11.44 -20.06
CA VAL A 91 0.12 -11.02 -20.56
C VAL A 91 0.92 -10.31 -19.45
N LEU A 92 0.29 -9.40 -18.70
CA LEU A 92 0.94 -8.71 -17.58
C LEU A 92 1.34 -9.67 -16.46
N LEU A 93 0.48 -10.65 -16.14
CA LEU A 93 0.77 -11.70 -15.18
C LEU A 93 2.01 -12.49 -15.60
N LEU A 94 1.99 -13.04 -16.81
CA LEU A 94 3.08 -13.87 -17.31
C LEU A 94 4.39 -13.09 -17.46
N ALA A 95 4.34 -11.85 -17.96
CA ALA A 95 5.50 -10.98 -18.06
C ALA A 95 6.10 -10.66 -16.68
N SER A 96 5.23 -10.37 -15.70
CA SER A 96 5.68 -10.12 -14.32
C SER A 96 6.34 -11.35 -13.70
N LEU A 97 5.74 -12.55 -13.87
CA LEU A 97 6.30 -13.80 -13.33
C LEU A 97 7.61 -14.17 -14.02
N ALA A 98 7.70 -14.00 -15.34
CA ALA A 98 8.93 -14.25 -16.10
C ALA A 98 10.06 -13.31 -15.65
N LEU A 99 9.77 -12.01 -15.51
CA LEU A 99 10.74 -11.04 -14.99
C LEU A 99 11.13 -11.36 -13.54
N ALA A 100 10.17 -11.68 -12.69
CA ALA A 100 10.45 -12.01 -11.29
C ALA A 100 11.31 -13.28 -11.16
N GLY A 101 11.04 -14.31 -11.95
CA GLY A 101 11.83 -15.55 -11.99
C GLY A 101 13.25 -15.33 -12.52
N TYR A 102 13.41 -14.41 -13.48
CA TYR A 102 14.73 -14.02 -13.97
C TYR A 102 15.54 -13.28 -12.89
N LEU A 103 14.90 -12.43 -12.08
CA LEU A 103 15.57 -11.64 -11.06
C LEU A 103 16.01 -12.48 -9.85
N SER A 104 15.07 -13.18 -9.19
CA SER A 104 15.39 -14.12 -8.11
C SER A 104 14.19 -15.02 -7.77
N THR A 105 14.47 -16.24 -7.30
CA THR A 105 13.44 -17.20 -6.87
C THR A 105 12.64 -16.70 -5.64
N PRO A 106 13.26 -16.14 -4.56
CA PRO A 106 12.51 -15.57 -3.44
C PRO A 106 11.61 -14.41 -3.84
N PHE A 107 12.08 -13.55 -4.78
CA PHE A 107 11.26 -12.47 -5.32
C PHE A 107 10.07 -12.99 -6.13
N LEU A 108 10.25 -14.05 -6.92
CA LEU A 108 9.16 -14.71 -7.63
C LEU A 108 8.06 -15.20 -6.67
N TYR A 109 8.45 -15.84 -5.54
CA TYR A 109 7.46 -16.26 -4.53
C TYR A 109 6.70 -15.07 -3.93
N SER A 110 7.37 -13.94 -3.72
CA SER A 110 6.71 -12.72 -3.26
C SER A 110 5.69 -12.19 -4.26
N VAL A 111 6.02 -12.19 -5.55
CA VAL A 111 5.12 -11.75 -6.63
C VAL A 111 3.92 -12.68 -6.74
N LEU A 112 4.12 -14.01 -6.63
CA LEU A 112 3.05 -15.00 -6.57
C LEU A 112 2.14 -14.78 -5.35
N ALA A 113 2.73 -14.55 -4.17
CA ALA A 113 1.97 -14.27 -2.95
C ALA A 113 1.12 -13.00 -3.10
N LEU A 114 1.69 -11.91 -3.66
CA LEU A 114 0.95 -10.68 -3.94
C LEU A 114 -0.25 -10.90 -4.85
N PHE A 115 -0.07 -11.66 -5.93
CA PHE A 115 -1.16 -11.96 -6.85
C PHE A 115 -2.23 -12.80 -6.18
N THR A 116 -1.83 -13.85 -5.45
CA THR A 116 -2.74 -14.76 -4.74
C THR A 116 -3.56 -14.01 -3.69
N ILE A 117 -2.93 -13.17 -2.85
CA ILE A 117 -3.63 -12.36 -1.85
C ILE A 117 -4.59 -11.38 -2.54
N SER A 118 -4.17 -10.74 -3.64
CA SER A 118 -5.02 -9.82 -4.40
C SER A 118 -6.21 -10.53 -5.03
N LEU A 119 -6.04 -11.74 -5.53
CA LEU A 119 -7.10 -12.57 -6.09
C LEU A 119 -8.09 -13.01 -5.00
N LEU A 120 -7.58 -13.56 -3.88
CA LEU A 120 -8.39 -13.95 -2.72
C LEU A 120 -9.17 -12.76 -2.16
N TYR A 121 -8.52 -11.58 -2.09
CA TYR A 121 -9.20 -10.35 -1.70
C TYR A 121 -10.35 -10.01 -2.64
N SER A 122 -10.13 -10.07 -3.94
CA SER A 122 -11.15 -9.72 -4.94
C SER A 122 -12.33 -10.67 -4.94
N LEU A 123 -12.10 -11.96 -4.66
CA LEU A 123 -13.14 -13.00 -4.69
C LEU A 123 -13.86 -13.15 -3.35
N TYR A 124 -13.13 -13.15 -2.24
CA TYR A 124 -13.64 -13.56 -0.93
C TYR A 124 -13.39 -12.55 0.19
N LEU A 125 -12.13 -12.16 0.45
CA LEU A 125 -11.74 -11.50 1.70
C LEU A 125 -12.37 -10.11 1.88
N LYS A 126 -12.69 -9.42 0.81
CA LYS A 126 -13.33 -8.09 0.83
C LYS A 126 -14.73 -8.07 1.45
N HIS A 127 -15.37 -9.23 1.64
CA HIS A 127 -16.71 -9.36 2.23
C HIS A 127 -16.66 -9.57 3.75
N TYR A 128 -15.50 -9.89 4.32
CA TYR A 128 -15.35 -10.17 5.75
C TYR A 128 -14.78 -8.96 6.49
N VAL A 129 -15.47 -8.58 7.58
CA VAL A 129 -15.08 -7.48 8.47
C VAL A 129 -13.71 -7.76 9.07
N PHE A 130 -12.85 -6.75 9.13
CA PHE A 130 -11.43 -6.80 9.54
C PHE A 130 -10.52 -7.56 8.59
N VAL A 131 -10.95 -8.71 8.05
CA VAL A 131 -10.13 -9.50 7.13
C VAL A 131 -9.81 -8.69 5.88
N ASP A 132 -10.74 -7.85 5.42
CA ASP A 132 -10.52 -6.94 4.29
C ASP A 132 -9.38 -5.94 4.54
N MET A 133 -9.28 -5.39 5.75
CA MET A 133 -8.21 -4.46 6.11
C MET A 133 -6.88 -5.19 6.30
N ILE A 134 -6.89 -6.32 7.01
CA ILE A 134 -5.70 -7.16 7.23
C ILE A 134 -5.11 -7.63 5.90
N ALA A 135 -5.94 -8.09 4.96
CA ALA A 135 -5.48 -8.53 3.65
C ALA A 135 -4.77 -7.41 2.87
N ILE A 136 -5.29 -6.17 2.95
CA ILE A 136 -4.63 -5.01 2.32
C ILE A 136 -3.30 -4.69 3.01
N ALA A 137 -3.26 -4.69 4.35
CA ALA A 137 -2.03 -4.44 5.11
C ALA A 137 -0.97 -5.52 4.82
N THR A 138 -1.37 -6.80 4.77
CA THR A 138 -0.49 -7.91 4.39
C THR A 138 0.08 -7.72 2.97
N ASN A 139 -0.72 -7.23 2.02
CA ASN A 139 -0.24 -6.91 0.68
C ASN A 139 0.88 -5.85 0.69
N PHE A 140 0.83 -4.86 1.59
CA PHE A 140 1.92 -3.88 1.75
C PHE A 140 3.18 -4.52 2.34
N VAL A 141 3.02 -5.40 3.33
CA VAL A 141 4.15 -6.16 3.91
C VAL A 141 4.84 -7.02 2.84
N VAL A 142 4.08 -7.75 2.04
CA VAL A 142 4.65 -8.59 0.98
C VAL A 142 5.39 -7.74 -0.06
N ARG A 143 4.90 -6.52 -0.39
CA ARG A 143 5.65 -5.58 -1.24
C ARG A 143 6.96 -5.12 -0.62
N ALA A 144 6.97 -4.82 0.69
CA ALA A 144 8.21 -4.46 1.39
C ALA A 144 9.20 -5.62 1.41
N LEU A 145 8.73 -6.82 1.76
CA LEU A 145 9.52 -8.04 1.78
C LEU A 145 10.04 -8.43 0.39
N SER A 146 9.29 -8.17 -0.67
CA SER A 146 9.74 -8.45 -2.02
C SER A 146 11.04 -7.70 -2.36
N GLY A 147 11.19 -6.46 -1.89
CA GLY A 147 12.44 -5.71 -2.03
C GLY A 147 13.59 -6.34 -1.24
N VAL A 148 13.32 -6.76 -0.02
CA VAL A 148 14.31 -7.44 0.84
C VAL A 148 14.81 -8.73 0.18
N PHE A 149 13.90 -9.56 -0.30
CA PHE A 149 14.25 -10.82 -0.98
C PHE A 149 14.95 -10.60 -2.33
N LEU A 150 14.69 -9.47 -2.99
CA LEU A 150 15.28 -9.15 -4.28
C LEU A 150 16.77 -8.82 -4.16
N ILE A 151 17.15 -8.07 -3.14
CA ILE A 151 18.55 -7.66 -2.90
C ILE A 151 19.24 -8.52 -1.82
N ALA A 152 18.60 -9.63 -1.39
CA ALA A 152 19.10 -10.52 -0.35
C ALA A 152 19.49 -9.79 0.96
N ALA A 153 18.73 -8.75 1.33
CA ALA A 153 18.99 -7.99 2.55
C ALA A 153 18.47 -8.71 3.80
N GLU A 154 18.98 -8.32 4.97
CA GLU A 154 18.45 -8.80 6.24
C GLU A 154 17.09 -8.16 6.56
N VAL A 155 16.18 -8.99 7.06
CA VAL A 155 14.82 -8.56 7.43
C VAL A 155 14.80 -8.17 8.89
N SER A 156 14.40 -6.92 9.19
CA SER A 156 14.05 -6.52 10.55
C SER A 156 12.58 -6.85 10.84
N PRO A 157 12.28 -7.73 11.80
CA PRO A 157 10.89 -8.05 12.18
C PRO A 157 10.10 -6.81 12.61
N TRP A 158 10.75 -5.87 13.28
CA TRP A 158 10.15 -4.63 13.76
C TRP A 158 9.79 -3.68 12.63
N LEU A 159 10.63 -3.61 11.59
CA LEU A 159 10.33 -2.84 10.39
C LEU A 159 9.11 -3.40 9.65
N ILE A 160 8.98 -4.73 9.61
CA ILE A 160 7.80 -5.40 9.04
C ILE A 160 6.54 -5.02 9.81
N LEU A 161 6.60 -5.04 11.15
CA LEU A 161 5.48 -4.63 12.00
C LEU A 161 5.12 -3.15 11.79
N CYS A 162 6.12 -2.26 11.67
CA CYS A 162 5.87 -0.86 11.32
C CYS A 162 5.12 -0.71 9.99
N VAL A 163 5.54 -1.44 8.94
CA VAL A 163 4.86 -1.41 7.63
C VAL A 163 3.44 -1.96 7.73
N PHE A 164 3.24 -3.06 8.47
CA PHE A 164 1.93 -3.68 8.63
C PHE A 164 0.95 -2.74 9.33
N PHE A 165 1.29 -2.23 10.51
CA PHE A 165 0.40 -1.37 11.29
C PHE A 165 0.20 0.00 10.64
N LEU A 166 1.24 0.57 10.01
CA LEU A 166 1.07 1.80 9.22
C LEU A 166 0.09 1.58 8.06
N ALA A 167 0.20 0.48 7.33
CA ALA A 167 -0.74 0.16 6.25
C ALA A 167 -2.16 -0.08 6.79
N LEU A 168 -2.29 -0.74 7.95
CA LEU A 168 -3.57 -0.98 8.60
C LEU A 168 -4.22 0.34 9.03
N LEU A 169 -3.45 1.27 9.62
CA LEU A 169 -3.88 2.61 9.99
C LEU A 169 -4.43 3.38 8.78
N LEU A 170 -3.67 3.40 7.67
CA LEU A 170 -4.10 4.06 6.44
C LEU A 170 -5.41 3.47 5.91
N VAL A 171 -5.57 2.14 5.97
CA VAL A 171 -6.79 1.46 5.51
C VAL A 171 -7.97 1.75 6.44
N ALA A 172 -7.78 1.75 7.76
CA ALA A 172 -8.83 2.07 8.73
C ALA A 172 -9.34 3.50 8.55
N ILE A 173 -8.43 4.48 8.41
CA ILE A 173 -8.76 5.88 8.13
C ILE A 173 -9.50 6.01 6.79
N LYS A 174 -9.07 5.28 5.76
CA LYS A 174 -9.77 5.25 4.48
C LYS A 174 -11.20 4.73 4.62
N ARG A 175 -11.44 3.69 5.43
CA ARG A 175 -12.79 3.18 5.70
C ARG A 175 -13.67 4.21 6.39
N LYS A 176 -13.14 4.89 7.43
CA LYS A 176 -13.82 6.00 8.11
C LYS A 176 -14.17 7.11 7.12
N SER A 177 -13.23 7.52 6.30
CA SER A 177 -13.42 8.56 5.29
C SER A 177 -14.45 8.18 4.22
N ASP A 178 -14.44 6.93 3.74
CA ASP A 178 -15.46 6.42 2.82
C ASP A 178 -16.86 6.49 3.45
N MET A 179 -17.01 6.15 4.73
CA MET A 179 -18.29 6.23 5.45
C MET A 179 -18.78 7.67 5.60
N LEU A 180 -17.88 8.61 5.97
CA LEU A 180 -18.21 10.02 6.14
C LEU A 180 -18.62 10.68 4.83
N LEU A 181 -17.90 10.41 3.72
CA LEU A 181 -18.13 11.05 2.42
C LEU A 181 -19.32 10.45 1.66
N LEU A 182 -19.53 9.13 1.77
CA LEU A 182 -20.60 8.44 1.05
C LEU A 182 -21.94 8.42 1.82
N LYS A 183 -21.91 8.79 3.10
CA LYS A 183 -23.11 8.86 3.99
C LYS A 183 -23.98 7.57 3.88
N ARG A 184 -25.33 7.74 3.82
CA ARG A 184 -26.28 6.62 3.74
C ARG A 184 -26.11 5.74 2.49
N ARG A 185 -25.43 6.20 1.44
CA ARG A 185 -25.17 5.42 0.21
C ARG A 185 -24.01 4.44 0.35
N SER A 186 -23.16 4.57 1.38
CA SER A 186 -21.99 3.70 1.59
C SER A 186 -22.36 2.22 1.76
N ALA A 187 -23.44 1.95 2.47
CA ALA A 187 -23.95 0.59 2.72
C ALA A 187 -24.43 -0.14 1.45
N SER A 188 -24.83 0.59 0.39
CA SER A 188 -25.24 0.01 -0.89
C SER A 188 -24.08 -0.42 -1.77
N TYR A 189 -22.83 0.03 -1.48
CA TYR A 189 -21.69 -0.16 -2.36
C TYR A 189 -20.66 -1.17 -1.87
N LYS A 190 -20.62 -1.42 -0.55
CA LYS A 190 -19.78 -2.45 0.05
C LYS A 190 -20.51 -3.05 1.23
N ASP A 191 -20.86 -4.31 1.14
CA ASP A 191 -21.56 -5.02 2.23
C ASP A 191 -20.78 -4.96 3.54
N VAL A 192 -19.44 -5.01 3.48
CA VAL A 192 -18.59 -4.94 4.67
C VAL A 192 -18.73 -3.61 5.42
N LEU A 193 -19.03 -2.49 4.74
CA LEU A 193 -19.21 -1.19 5.39
C LEU A 193 -20.47 -1.11 6.26
N ARG A 194 -21.46 -1.98 6.05
CA ARG A 194 -22.67 -2.07 6.90
C ARG A 194 -22.35 -2.50 8.33
N HIS A 195 -21.25 -3.22 8.50
CA HIS A 195 -20.83 -3.77 9.80
C HIS A 195 -19.84 -2.87 10.56
N TYR A 196 -19.37 -1.77 9.93
CA TYR A 196 -18.56 -0.77 10.59
C TYR A 196 -19.42 0.41 11.09
N THR A 197 -19.05 0.97 12.24
CA THR A 197 -19.51 2.28 12.70
C THR A 197 -18.32 3.22 12.79
N VAL A 198 -18.57 4.54 12.72
CA VAL A 198 -17.52 5.55 12.85
C VAL A 198 -16.79 5.41 14.18
N GLU A 199 -17.56 5.24 15.29
CA GLU A 199 -17.00 5.10 16.64
C GLU A 199 -16.13 3.83 16.77
N ARG A 200 -16.50 2.75 16.10
CA ARG A 200 -15.70 1.52 16.09
C ARG A 200 -14.41 1.71 15.32
N LEU A 201 -14.46 2.38 14.19
CA LEU A 201 -13.26 2.71 13.41
C LEU A 201 -12.33 3.67 14.15
N ASP A 202 -12.88 4.65 14.89
CA ASP A 202 -12.08 5.56 15.72
C ASP A 202 -11.30 4.82 16.80
N ARG A 203 -11.93 3.85 17.47
CA ARG A 203 -11.22 2.99 18.44
C ARG A 203 -10.09 2.20 17.77
N PHE A 204 -10.31 1.63 16.60
CA PHE A 204 -9.26 0.90 15.88
C PHE A 204 -8.13 1.82 15.44
N ILE A 205 -8.45 2.99 14.89
CA ILE A 205 -7.46 4.00 14.50
C ILE A 205 -6.60 4.41 15.69
N THR A 206 -7.21 4.63 16.86
CA THR A 206 -6.49 5.00 18.09
C THR A 206 -5.54 3.89 18.55
N ILE A 207 -6.03 2.65 18.61
CA ILE A 207 -5.22 1.48 18.99
C ILE A 207 -4.07 1.29 18.00
N ASP A 208 -4.37 1.35 16.71
CA ASP A 208 -3.42 1.07 15.64
C ASP A 208 -2.34 2.17 15.56
N ALA A 209 -2.71 3.44 15.74
CA ALA A 209 -1.77 4.56 15.83
C ALA A 209 -0.80 4.37 17.01
N ALA A 210 -1.29 3.92 18.17
CA ALA A 210 -0.44 3.63 19.32
C ALA A 210 0.53 2.46 19.00
N ILE A 211 0.05 1.42 18.33
CA ILE A 211 0.90 0.27 17.94
C ILE A 211 1.96 0.69 16.91
N VAL A 212 1.62 1.55 15.93
CA VAL A 212 2.60 2.11 14.98
C VAL A 212 3.73 2.80 15.72
N ILE A 213 3.40 3.69 16.68
CA ILE A 213 4.39 4.41 17.49
C ILE A 213 5.25 3.44 18.30
N ILE A 214 4.62 2.50 19.00
CA ILE A 214 5.32 1.50 19.82
C ILE A 214 6.25 0.62 18.95
N SER A 215 5.77 0.14 17.81
CA SER A 215 6.57 -0.66 16.88
C SER A 215 7.80 0.08 16.40
N TYR A 216 7.65 1.39 16.11
CA TYR A 216 8.79 2.22 15.71
C TYR A 216 9.74 2.50 16.88
N CYS A 217 9.23 2.73 18.08
CA CYS A 217 10.06 2.84 19.28
C CYS A 217 10.90 1.58 19.51
N LEU A 218 10.29 0.41 19.40
CA LEU A 218 10.99 -0.87 19.55
C LEU A 218 12.01 -1.09 18.44
N TYR A 219 11.67 -0.74 17.18
CA TYR A 219 12.62 -0.76 16.09
C TYR A 219 13.83 0.12 16.37
N SER A 220 13.61 1.37 16.84
CA SER A 220 14.68 2.33 17.14
C SER A 220 15.51 1.91 18.36
N PHE A 221 14.86 1.40 19.41
CA PHE A 221 15.53 0.96 20.64
C PHE A 221 16.42 -0.26 20.46
N LEU A 222 16.01 -1.22 19.59
CA LEU A 222 16.75 -2.44 19.34
C LEU A 222 17.89 -2.27 18.33
N ARG A 223 18.05 -1.09 17.75
CA ARG A 223 19.27 -0.73 17.02
C ARG A 223 20.42 -0.51 18.02
N ARG A 224 21.66 -0.78 17.58
CA ARG A 224 22.83 -0.68 18.46
C ARG A 224 23.06 0.74 18.99
N ASP A 225 22.67 1.77 18.22
CA ASP A 225 22.94 3.16 18.55
C ASP A 225 21.73 3.89 19.09
N VAL A 226 21.88 4.51 20.25
CA VAL A 226 20.84 5.30 20.92
C VAL A 226 20.37 6.49 20.07
N ILE A 227 21.19 6.93 19.13
CA ILE A 227 20.87 8.07 18.22
C ILE A 227 19.58 7.84 17.43
N TRP A 228 19.19 6.58 17.18
CA TRP A 228 17.93 6.24 16.53
C TRP A 228 16.70 6.77 17.28
N MET A 229 16.81 6.92 18.60
CA MET A 229 15.71 7.43 19.45
C MET A 229 15.33 8.87 19.12
N ILE A 230 16.24 9.66 18.52
CA ILE A 230 15.97 11.04 18.08
C ILE A 230 14.89 11.08 16.98
N THR A 231 14.73 10.01 16.21
CA THR A 231 13.72 9.93 15.15
C THR A 231 12.31 9.64 15.67
N VAL A 232 12.17 9.14 16.89
CA VAL A 232 10.88 8.77 17.49
C VAL A 232 9.92 9.96 17.59
N PRO A 233 10.33 11.14 18.15
CA PRO A 233 9.46 12.32 18.20
C PRO A 233 8.96 12.74 16.80
N ILE A 234 9.79 12.61 15.77
CA ILE A 234 9.41 12.96 14.38
C ILE A 234 8.29 12.03 13.90
N VAL A 235 8.38 10.74 14.19
CA VAL A 235 7.34 9.75 13.82
C VAL A 235 6.05 10.01 14.60
N VAL A 236 6.15 10.32 15.90
CA VAL A 236 4.97 10.69 16.71
C VAL A 236 4.27 11.91 16.12
N CYS A 237 5.04 12.96 15.79
CA CYS A 237 4.50 14.16 15.13
C CYS A 237 3.84 13.80 13.78
N GLY A 238 4.45 12.88 13.01
CA GLY A 238 3.91 12.42 11.73
C GLY A 238 2.56 11.70 11.89
N VAL A 239 2.47 10.79 12.84
CA VAL A 239 1.21 10.07 13.11
C VAL A 239 0.12 11.06 13.57
N PHE A 240 0.42 11.96 14.51
CA PHE A 240 -0.55 12.93 14.99
C PHE A 240 -0.96 13.93 13.90
N ARG A 241 -0.01 14.41 13.08
CA ARG A 241 -0.32 15.28 11.95
C ARG A 241 -1.22 14.60 10.94
N TYR A 242 -0.94 13.32 10.64
CA TYR A 242 -1.77 12.54 9.71
C TYR A 242 -3.20 12.38 10.22
N LEU A 243 -3.39 12.05 11.50
CA LEU A 243 -4.71 11.97 12.13
C LEU A 243 -5.43 13.32 12.06
N TYR A 244 -4.77 14.40 12.46
CA TYR A 244 -5.32 15.75 12.43
C TYR A 244 -5.80 16.16 11.02
N VAL A 245 -4.94 15.97 9.99
CA VAL A 245 -5.28 16.37 8.63
C VAL A 245 -6.42 15.53 8.06
N THR A 246 -6.47 14.22 8.36
CA THR A 246 -7.53 13.33 7.87
C THR A 246 -8.86 13.54 8.58
N GLU A 247 -8.86 14.04 9.83
CA GLU A 247 -10.08 14.46 10.52
C GLU A 247 -10.61 15.79 9.99
N ALA A 248 -9.71 16.74 9.68
CA ALA A 248 -10.08 18.03 9.12
C ALA A 248 -10.63 17.91 7.68
N ASP A 249 -10.02 17.05 6.84
CA ASP A 249 -10.50 16.76 5.49
C ASP A 249 -10.54 15.24 5.21
N PRO A 250 -11.72 14.60 5.31
CA PRO A 250 -11.87 13.17 5.00
C PRO A 250 -11.45 12.78 3.58
N ARG A 251 -11.33 13.74 2.64
CA ARG A 251 -10.83 13.44 1.28
C ARG A 251 -9.37 13.01 1.30
N VAL A 252 -8.57 13.51 2.24
CA VAL A 252 -7.18 13.09 2.42
C VAL A 252 -7.11 11.64 2.92
N GLY A 253 -7.95 11.27 3.90
CA GLY A 253 -8.03 9.88 4.35
C GLY A 253 -8.49 8.91 3.27
N ARG A 254 -9.36 9.35 2.36
CA ARG A 254 -9.82 8.55 1.22
C ARG A 254 -8.77 8.39 0.12
N GLN A 255 -7.96 9.43 -0.12
CA GLN A 255 -6.87 9.49 -1.09
C GLN A 255 -5.58 9.86 -0.37
N PRO A 256 -4.86 8.88 0.22
CA PRO A 256 -3.69 9.14 1.06
C PRO A 256 -2.59 9.96 0.36
N GLU A 257 -2.52 9.89 -0.97
CA GLU A 257 -1.59 10.69 -1.77
C GLU A 257 -1.80 12.20 -1.62
N ARG A 258 -2.98 12.65 -1.22
CA ARG A 258 -3.25 14.07 -0.95
C ARG A 258 -2.50 14.62 0.26
N ILE A 259 -1.99 13.75 1.12
CA ILE A 259 -1.22 14.16 2.30
C ILE A 259 0.05 14.94 1.92
N PHE A 260 0.62 14.66 0.74
CA PHE A 260 1.79 15.38 0.23
C PHE A 260 1.51 16.84 -0.16
N ALA A 261 0.24 17.24 -0.23
CA ALA A 261 -0.15 18.64 -0.40
C ALA A 261 -0.17 19.41 0.94
N ASP A 262 -0.13 18.71 2.09
CA ASP A 262 0.00 19.34 3.41
C ASP A 262 1.47 19.65 3.70
N GLY A 263 1.81 20.95 3.74
CA GLY A 263 3.18 21.40 3.95
C GLY A 263 3.79 20.94 5.29
N GLY A 264 2.96 20.84 6.34
CA GLY A 264 3.42 20.36 7.65
C GLY A 264 3.78 18.87 7.59
N MET A 265 2.96 18.05 6.94
CA MET A 265 3.28 16.64 6.78
C MET A 265 4.50 16.42 5.89
N LEU A 266 4.61 17.19 4.80
CA LEU A 266 5.78 17.11 3.92
C LEU A 266 7.07 17.46 4.68
N ALA A 267 7.06 18.51 5.52
CA ALA A 267 8.21 18.89 6.34
C ALA A 267 8.61 17.77 7.32
N ILE A 268 7.63 17.10 7.94
CA ILE A 268 7.87 15.97 8.85
C ILE A 268 8.49 14.78 8.10
N ILE A 269 7.96 14.44 6.93
CA ILE A 269 8.51 13.35 6.09
C ILE A 269 9.95 13.66 5.69
N VAL A 270 10.22 14.88 5.22
CA VAL A 270 11.59 15.30 4.85
C VAL A 270 12.52 15.26 6.05
N ALA A 271 12.09 15.79 7.21
CA ALA A 271 12.89 15.76 8.43
C ALA A 271 13.22 14.31 8.86
N TRP A 272 12.25 13.40 8.76
CA TRP A 272 12.45 11.98 9.05
C TRP A 272 13.42 11.33 8.06
N CYS A 273 13.24 11.56 6.76
CA CYS A 273 14.14 11.02 5.74
C CYS A 273 15.58 11.52 5.91
N VAL A 274 15.76 12.82 6.22
CA VAL A 274 17.08 13.40 6.50
C VAL A 274 17.70 12.80 7.76
N ALA A 275 16.94 12.75 8.87
CA ALA A 275 17.45 12.21 10.13
C ALA A 275 17.86 10.73 9.99
N VAL A 276 16.97 9.90 9.43
CA VAL A 276 17.24 8.46 9.23
C VAL A 276 18.37 8.27 8.20
N GLY A 277 18.37 9.03 7.11
CA GLY A 277 19.45 8.97 6.10
C GLY A 277 20.80 9.36 6.68
N THR A 278 20.86 10.42 7.51
CA THR A 278 22.08 10.81 8.22
C THR A 278 22.58 9.71 9.15
N ILE A 279 21.70 9.14 9.96
CA ILE A 279 22.06 8.05 10.88
C ILE A 279 22.54 6.80 10.12
N LEU A 280 21.89 6.46 9.00
CA LEU A 280 22.24 5.26 8.22
C LEU A 280 23.55 5.39 7.44
N TYR A 281 23.86 6.56 6.91
CA TYR A 281 24.93 6.71 5.90
C TYR A 281 26.11 7.56 6.37
N LEU A 282 25.98 8.30 7.48
CA LEU A 282 27.03 9.21 7.97
C LEU A 282 27.49 8.92 9.41
N VAL A 283 26.73 8.15 10.17
CA VAL A 283 27.07 7.70 11.53
C VAL A 283 27.35 6.22 11.53
#